data_63ba028eefcf738dd14b8749efdf10d6
#
_entry.id   63ba028eefcf738dd14b8749efdf10d6
#
_cell.length_a   1.000
_cell.length_b   1.000
_cell.length_c   1.000
_cell.angle_alpha   90.00
_cell.angle_beta   90.00
_cell.angle_gamma   90.00
#
_symmetry.space_group_name_H-M   'P 1'
#
loop_
_entity.id
_entity.type
_entity.pdbx_description
1 polymer ?
#
loop_
_entity_poly.entity_id
_entity_poly.type
_entity_poly.pdbx_seq_one_letter_code
_entity_poly.pdbx_strand_id
1 'polypeptide(L)'
;MKKMFLLSVCLLCLLSLSAWAEVTPVDTIPFELGADNRLYVTVYINGQDDRPLRFLLDTGATDVVLNSNSPRTEGLAAFTGSVENNSANSVETIPSTAPSQVVRMGSRAISGLELVAVPYPPDAWDGVLGLSYLRNFDVRIDYRRKSIFLYELGDGQKAASDKAVKLKMDYRLGVPVVPVGVRVDGVDYQVSVEVDTGSDRVFDLNTPFVRRNSLLGTQKPFAISRIAGTVKEGGELQNVYFDWVTLGDALTLPRIPGAFSTVTEGVQASEVMDGVLGNNFLQRFNQLYDFKNNFLYLEVNDRLYTPFYDFLVR
;
A
#
# COMPACT_ATOMS: atom_id res chain seq x y z
N MET A 1 -38.13 58.19 47.04
CA MET A 1 -38.20 56.73 46.76
C MET A 1 -37.82 56.51 45.31
N LYS A 2 -36.60 56.18 45.01
CA LYS A 2 -36.08 55.89 43.64
C LYS A 2 -36.15 54.41 43.43
N LYS A 3 -36.93 53.91 42.47
CA LYS A 3 -36.94 52.51 42.02
C LYS A 3 -35.75 52.28 41.06
N MET A 4 -34.81 51.45 41.47
CA MET A 4 -33.74 50.97 40.63
C MET A 4 -34.27 49.82 39.75
N PHE A 5 -34.25 49.98 38.43
CA PHE A 5 -34.52 48.92 37.48
C PHE A 5 -33.22 48.15 37.23
N LEU A 6 -33.18 46.89 37.64
CA LEU A 6 -32.09 45.97 37.34
C LEU A 6 -32.37 45.40 35.93
N LEU A 7 -31.56 45.77 34.97
CA LEU A 7 -31.56 45.20 33.62
C LEU A 7 -30.67 43.95 33.63
N SER A 8 -31.30 42.76 33.59
CA SER A 8 -30.61 41.47 33.51
C SER A 8 -30.28 41.23 32.05
N VAL A 9 -29.03 41.42 31.67
CA VAL A 9 -28.51 41.05 30.34
C VAL A 9 -28.17 39.58 30.36
N CYS A 10 -29.03 38.72 29.81
CA CYS A 10 -28.72 37.35 29.48
C CYS A 10 -27.80 37.29 28.26
N LEU A 11 -26.52 37.15 28.51
CA LEU A 11 -25.53 36.87 27.46
C LEU A 11 -25.69 35.40 27.00
N LEU A 12 -26.48 35.18 25.95
CA LEU A 12 -26.51 33.90 25.26
C LEU A 12 -25.16 33.72 24.55
N CYS A 13 -24.25 32.98 25.17
CA CYS A 13 -23.10 32.39 24.48
C CYS A 13 -23.63 31.33 23.51
N LEU A 14 -23.84 31.72 22.26
CA LEU A 14 -23.96 30.79 21.15
C LEU A 14 -22.57 30.12 20.98
N LEU A 15 -22.35 29.01 21.69
CA LEU A 15 -21.34 28.06 21.35
C LEU A 15 -21.71 27.48 19.97
N SER A 16 -21.18 28.07 18.91
CA SER A 16 -21.12 27.44 17.60
C SER A 16 -20.28 26.20 17.73
N LEU A 17 -20.87 25.07 18.11
CA LEU A 17 -20.35 23.77 17.83
C LEU A 17 -20.29 23.68 16.30
N SER A 18 -19.16 24.04 15.72
CA SER A 18 -18.81 23.57 14.38
C SER A 18 -18.74 22.04 14.48
N ALA A 19 -19.87 21.38 14.28
CA ALA A 19 -19.89 19.97 13.98
C ALA A 19 -19.08 19.84 12.69
N TRP A 20 -17.85 19.38 12.83
CA TRP A 20 -17.06 18.93 11.68
C TRP A 20 -17.90 17.81 11.07
N ALA A 21 -18.49 18.06 9.90
CA ALA A 21 -19.23 17.04 9.20
C ALA A 21 -18.25 15.90 8.94
N GLU A 22 -18.49 14.77 9.61
CA GLU A 22 -17.70 13.56 9.38
C GLU A 22 -17.85 13.21 7.90
N VAL A 23 -16.74 13.19 7.16
CA VAL A 23 -16.80 12.89 5.73
C VAL A 23 -17.27 11.45 5.56
N THR A 24 -18.35 11.29 4.79
CA THR A 24 -18.93 9.98 4.52
C THR A 24 -18.19 9.34 3.34
N PRO A 25 -17.72 8.10 3.47
CA PRO A 25 -17.15 7.39 2.33
C PRO A 25 -18.21 7.15 1.25
N VAL A 26 -17.81 7.22 0.01
CA VAL A 26 -18.68 6.90 -1.13
C VAL A 26 -18.90 5.40 -1.29
N ASP A 27 -18.03 4.59 -0.68
CA ASP A 27 -18.22 3.15 -0.53
C ASP A 27 -17.40 2.60 0.64
N THR A 28 -17.81 1.43 1.15
CA THR A 28 -17.13 0.68 2.22
C THR A 28 -17.07 -0.79 1.82
N ILE A 29 -15.86 -1.28 1.57
CA ILE A 29 -15.61 -2.62 1.03
C ILE A 29 -14.89 -3.47 2.07
N PRO A 30 -15.42 -4.65 2.44
CA PRO A 30 -14.70 -5.58 3.30
C PRO A 30 -13.49 -6.17 2.57
N PHE A 31 -12.41 -6.42 3.32
CA PHE A 31 -11.26 -7.16 2.84
C PHE A 31 -10.91 -8.35 3.73
N GLU A 32 -10.28 -9.35 3.13
CA GLU A 32 -9.61 -10.44 3.83
C GLU A 32 -8.12 -10.09 4.01
N LEU A 33 -7.59 -10.23 5.23
CA LEU A 33 -6.14 -10.23 5.45
C LEU A 33 -5.67 -11.68 5.41
N GLY A 34 -4.92 -12.04 4.38
CA GLY A 34 -4.37 -13.37 4.18
C GLY A 34 -3.29 -13.72 5.22
N ALA A 35 -3.02 -15.02 5.37
CA ALA A 35 -1.92 -15.51 6.21
C ALA A 35 -0.54 -15.09 5.69
N ASP A 36 -0.46 -14.66 4.44
CA ASP A 36 0.70 -14.08 3.77
C ASP A 36 0.85 -12.56 4.01
N ASN A 37 0.09 -11.99 4.94
CA ASN A 37 0.05 -10.56 5.25
C ASN A 37 -0.43 -9.65 4.10
N ARG A 38 -1.12 -10.18 3.09
CA ARG A 38 -1.66 -9.44 1.95
C ARG A 38 -3.15 -9.19 2.09
N LEU A 39 -3.63 -8.16 1.41
CA LEU A 39 -5.04 -7.75 1.41
C LEU A 39 -5.75 -8.30 0.19
N TYR A 40 -6.89 -8.94 0.40
CA TYR A 40 -7.70 -9.47 -0.68
C TYR A 40 -9.10 -8.88 -0.70
N VAL A 41 -9.56 -8.50 -1.89
CA VAL A 41 -10.88 -7.90 -2.13
C VAL A 41 -11.61 -8.66 -3.24
N THR A 42 -12.94 -8.51 -3.25
CA THR A 42 -13.76 -9.05 -4.34
C THR A 42 -13.89 -8.01 -5.45
N VAL A 43 -13.55 -8.42 -6.67
CA VAL A 43 -13.60 -7.61 -7.89
C VAL A 43 -14.43 -8.30 -8.95
N TYR A 44 -15.04 -7.50 -9.82
CA TYR A 44 -15.82 -7.96 -10.98
C TYR A 44 -15.31 -7.25 -12.22
N ILE A 45 -15.24 -7.97 -13.33
CA ILE A 45 -14.70 -7.48 -14.60
C ILE A 45 -15.80 -7.50 -15.66
N ASN A 46 -15.92 -6.42 -16.44
CA ASN A 46 -16.79 -6.28 -17.62
C ASN A 46 -18.27 -6.67 -17.37
N GLY A 47 -18.78 -6.33 -16.17
CA GLY A 47 -20.19 -6.57 -15.81
C GLY A 47 -20.55 -8.05 -15.56
N GLN A 48 -19.57 -8.95 -15.40
CA GLN A 48 -19.81 -10.35 -15.05
C GLN A 48 -20.03 -10.49 -13.54
N ASP A 49 -21.20 -10.07 -13.07
CA ASP A 49 -21.53 -9.97 -11.64
C ASP A 49 -21.76 -11.34 -10.96
N ASP A 50 -21.93 -12.40 -11.75
CA ASP A 50 -22.02 -13.79 -11.31
C ASP A 50 -20.65 -14.47 -11.11
N ARG A 51 -19.55 -13.75 -11.45
CA ARG A 51 -18.17 -14.25 -11.34
C ARG A 51 -17.36 -13.37 -10.39
N PRO A 52 -17.49 -13.53 -9.05
CA PRO A 52 -16.66 -12.82 -8.09
C PRO A 52 -15.21 -13.31 -8.15
N LEU A 53 -14.26 -12.39 -8.27
CA LEU A 53 -12.83 -12.66 -8.37
C LEU A 53 -12.11 -12.20 -7.09
N ARG A 54 -11.15 -13.00 -6.62
CA ARG A 54 -10.31 -12.68 -5.47
C ARG A 54 -9.07 -11.94 -5.93
N PHE A 55 -9.01 -10.65 -5.67
CA PHE A 55 -7.92 -9.78 -6.09
C PHE A 55 -7.05 -9.36 -4.91
N LEU A 56 -5.74 -9.37 -5.13
CA LEU A 56 -4.76 -8.70 -4.28
C LEU A 56 -4.91 -7.18 -4.42
N LEU A 57 -5.05 -6.45 -3.33
CA LEU A 57 -5.00 -4.98 -3.33
C LEU A 57 -3.55 -4.52 -3.22
N ASP A 58 -3.09 -3.79 -4.23
CA ASP A 58 -1.66 -3.55 -4.42
C ASP A 58 -1.36 -2.10 -4.80
N THR A 59 -0.77 -1.35 -3.88
CA THR A 59 -0.31 0.02 -4.14
C THR A 59 1.04 0.09 -4.84
N GLY A 60 1.76 -1.03 -4.95
CA GLY A 60 2.99 -1.18 -5.72
C GLY A 60 2.75 -1.57 -7.19
N ALA A 61 1.49 -1.87 -7.58
CA ALA A 61 1.12 -2.13 -8.96
C ALA A 61 0.51 -0.89 -9.64
N THR A 62 0.99 -0.52 -10.82
CA THR A 62 0.40 0.59 -11.60
C THR A 62 -0.95 0.23 -12.18
N ASP A 63 -1.14 -1.02 -12.59
CA ASP A 63 -2.27 -1.47 -13.41
C ASP A 63 -3.15 -2.49 -12.71
N VAL A 64 -4.29 -2.78 -13.31
CA VAL A 64 -5.12 -3.94 -12.92
C VAL A 64 -4.62 -5.16 -13.68
N VAL A 65 -4.28 -6.22 -12.93
CA VAL A 65 -3.70 -7.45 -13.49
C VAL A 65 -4.72 -8.58 -13.42
N LEU A 66 -4.84 -9.39 -14.46
CA LEU A 66 -5.50 -10.69 -14.43
C LEU A 66 -4.44 -11.81 -14.31
N ASN A 67 -4.70 -12.77 -13.44
CA ASN A 67 -3.91 -14.00 -13.39
C ASN A 67 -4.28 -14.90 -14.57
N SER A 68 -3.44 -14.98 -15.59
CA SER A 68 -3.71 -15.77 -16.79
C SER A 68 -3.75 -17.29 -16.55
N ASN A 69 -3.27 -17.76 -15.41
CA ASN A 69 -3.33 -19.17 -15.00
C ASN A 69 -4.58 -19.50 -14.15
N SER A 70 -5.32 -18.48 -13.67
CA SER A 70 -6.57 -18.74 -12.94
C SER A 70 -7.68 -19.16 -13.91
N PRO A 71 -8.34 -20.31 -13.71
CA PRO A 71 -9.49 -20.70 -14.53
C PRO A 71 -10.68 -19.74 -14.38
N ARG A 72 -10.70 -18.91 -13.32
CA ARG A 72 -11.76 -17.93 -13.08
C ARG A 72 -11.64 -16.68 -13.93
N THR A 73 -10.46 -16.43 -14.53
CA THR A 73 -10.23 -15.27 -15.39
C THR A 73 -10.38 -15.60 -16.88
N GLU A 74 -10.55 -16.86 -17.23
CA GLU A 74 -10.69 -17.31 -18.62
C GLU A 74 -11.87 -16.62 -19.33
N GLY A 75 -11.59 -16.01 -20.49
CA GLY A 75 -12.59 -15.36 -21.34
C GLY A 75 -13.11 -14.00 -20.82
N LEU A 76 -12.54 -13.44 -19.71
CA LEU A 76 -12.99 -12.15 -19.18
C LEU A 76 -12.56 -10.95 -20.02
N ALA A 77 -11.41 -11.04 -20.70
CA ALA A 77 -10.85 -9.96 -21.52
C ALA A 77 -10.04 -10.54 -22.68
N ALA A 78 -9.94 -9.76 -23.77
CA ALA A 78 -9.11 -10.10 -24.94
C ALA A 78 -7.79 -9.32 -24.86
N PHE A 79 -6.67 -10.02 -24.79
CA PHE A 79 -5.33 -9.43 -24.76
C PHE A 79 -4.81 -9.31 -26.19
N THR A 80 -4.80 -8.09 -26.71
CA THR A 80 -4.44 -7.78 -28.11
C THR A 80 -3.20 -6.91 -28.23
N GLY A 81 -2.71 -6.39 -27.12
CA GLY A 81 -1.51 -5.56 -26.99
C GLY A 81 -0.48 -6.19 -26.07
N SER A 82 0.56 -5.43 -25.77
CA SER A 82 1.58 -5.78 -24.77
C SER A 82 2.21 -4.52 -24.19
N VAL A 83 2.65 -4.62 -22.93
CA VAL A 83 3.34 -3.54 -22.20
C VAL A 83 4.60 -4.08 -21.51
N GLU A 84 5.54 -3.18 -21.21
CA GLU A 84 6.66 -3.50 -20.35
C GLU A 84 6.21 -3.52 -18.89
N ASN A 85 6.56 -4.57 -18.19
CA ASN A 85 6.29 -4.76 -16.77
C ASN A 85 7.61 -4.80 -15.99
N ASN A 86 7.75 -3.87 -15.04
CA ASN A 86 8.86 -3.83 -14.10
C ASN A 86 8.42 -4.48 -12.79
N SER A 87 8.80 -5.74 -12.59
CA SER A 87 8.56 -6.44 -11.32
C SER A 87 9.68 -6.24 -10.32
N ALA A 88 9.54 -6.79 -9.14
CA ALA A 88 10.53 -6.65 -8.07
C ALA A 88 11.95 -7.10 -8.50
N ASN A 89 12.08 -8.11 -9.38
CA ASN A 89 13.35 -8.74 -9.75
C ASN A 89 13.53 -9.01 -11.26
N SER A 90 12.65 -8.47 -12.11
CA SER A 90 12.75 -8.62 -13.57
C SER A 90 12.07 -7.48 -14.32
N VAL A 91 12.42 -7.34 -15.60
CA VAL A 91 11.73 -6.49 -16.58
C VAL A 91 11.29 -7.38 -17.73
N GLU A 92 10.00 -7.37 -18.05
CA GLU A 92 9.39 -8.31 -19.00
C GLU A 92 8.31 -7.64 -19.82
N THR A 93 8.06 -8.17 -21.02
CA THR A 93 6.90 -7.78 -21.82
C THR A 93 5.74 -8.72 -21.52
N ILE A 94 4.60 -8.17 -21.09
CA ILE A 94 3.39 -8.92 -20.72
C ILE A 94 2.22 -8.51 -21.61
N PRO A 95 1.23 -9.42 -21.82
CA PRO A 95 0.04 -9.11 -22.61
C PRO A 95 -0.81 -8.02 -21.97
N SER A 96 -1.42 -7.16 -22.80
CA SER A 96 -2.38 -6.12 -22.37
C SER A 96 -3.65 -6.11 -23.24
N THR A 97 -4.73 -5.56 -22.68
CA THR A 97 -6.00 -5.33 -23.38
C THR A 97 -6.02 -3.93 -24.01
N ALA A 98 -7.04 -3.67 -24.84
CA ALA A 98 -7.39 -2.28 -25.13
C ALA A 98 -7.89 -1.57 -23.86
N PRO A 99 -7.72 -0.22 -23.72
CA PRO A 99 -8.17 0.57 -22.58
C PRO A 99 -9.70 0.81 -22.61
N SER A 100 -10.47 -0.26 -22.54
CA SER A 100 -11.94 -0.25 -22.63
C SER A 100 -12.61 -1.10 -21.55
N GLN A 101 -11.82 -1.67 -20.64
CA GLN A 101 -12.33 -2.61 -19.67
C GLN A 101 -13.03 -1.87 -18.51
N VAL A 102 -13.98 -2.55 -17.89
CA VAL A 102 -14.70 -2.08 -16.70
C VAL A 102 -14.33 -2.94 -15.52
N VAL A 103 -13.82 -2.31 -14.47
CA VAL A 103 -13.45 -2.98 -13.21
C VAL A 103 -14.32 -2.44 -12.08
N ARG A 104 -14.95 -3.33 -11.32
CA ARG A 104 -15.82 -2.96 -10.19
C ARG A 104 -15.35 -3.60 -8.88
N MET A 105 -15.19 -2.75 -7.86
CA MET A 105 -15.01 -3.16 -6.47
C MET A 105 -16.11 -2.52 -5.62
N GLY A 106 -16.82 -3.32 -4.83
CA GLY A 106 -18.02 -2.83 -4.13
C GLY A 106 -19.08 -2.32 -5.12
N SER A 107 -19.57 -1.11 -4.91
CA SER A 107 -20.53 -0.42 -5.78
C SER A 107 -19.85 0.45 -6.85
N ARG A 108 -18.51 0.59 -6.83
CA ARG A 108 -17.77 1.52 -7.69
C ARG A 108 -17.17 0.80 -8.90
N ALA A 109 -17.63 1.21 -10.09
CA ALA A 109 -17.13 0.73 -11.37
C ALA A 109 -16.33 1.83 -12.06
N ILE A 110 -15.12 1.51 -12.52
CA ILE A 110 -14.27 2.38 -13.32
C ILE A 110 -14.18 1.77 -14.71
N SER A 111 -14.47 2.57 -15.73
CA SER A 111 -14.41 2.21 -17.14
C SER A 111 -13.17 2.78 -17.82
N GLY A 112 -12.80 2.21 -18.98
CA GLY A 112 -11.67 2.71 -19.76
C GLY A 112 -10.32 2.24 -19.22
N LEU A 113 -10.29 1.19 -18.41
CA LEU A 113 -9.04 0.64 -17.90
C LEU A 113 -8.40 -0.32 -18.92
N GLU A 114 -7.09 -0.31 -18.96
CA GLU A 114 -6.27 -1.35 -19.55
C GLU A 114 -6.01 -2.43 -18.50
N LEU A 115 -6.13 -3.70 -18.85
CA LEU A 115 -5.75 -4.83 -18.00
C LEU A 115 -4.51 -5.49 -18.59
N VAL A 116 -3.65 -5.97 -17.71
CA VAL A 116 -2.47 -6.76 -18.10
C VAL A 116 -2.62 -8.19 -17.60
N ALA A 117 -1.91 -9.15 -18.23
CA ALA A 117 -1.96 -10.55 -17.86
C ALA A 117 -0.62 -11.02 -17.31
N VAL A 118 -0.64 -11.63 -16.13
CA VAL A 118 0.54 -12.24 -15.49
C VAL A 118 0.21 -13.68 -15.09
N PRO A 119 1.08 -14.66 -15.38
CA PRO A 119 0.85 -16.07 -15.07
C PRO A 119 1.25 -16.41 -13.62
N TYR A 120 0.55 -15.87 -12.64
CA TYR A 120 0.73 -16.28 -11.23
C TYR A 120 0.35 -17.75 -11.01
N PRO A 121 0.72 -18.38 -9.87
CA PRO A 121 0.19 -19.69 -9.51
C PRO A 121 -1.35 -19.70 -9.56
N PRO A 122 -1.97 -20.73 -10.13
CA PRO A 122 -3.41 -20.75 -10.43
C PRO A 122 -4.31 -20.66 -9.19
N ASP A 123 -3.80 -21.01 -8.03
CA ASP A 123 -4.48 -21.03 -6.72
C ASP A 123 -4.13 -19.84 -5.83
N ALA A 124 -3.27 -18.92 -6.30
CA ALA A 124 -2.85 -17.76 -5.51
C ALA A 124 -3.99 -16.72 -5.37
N TRP A 125 -4.31 -16.04 -6.44
CA TRP A 125 -5.37 -15.02 -6.56
C TRP A 125 -5.78 -14.91 -8.03
N ASP A 126 -6.95 -14.33 -8.30
CA ASP A 126 -7.46 -14.18 -9.67
C ASP A 126 -6.88 -12.94 -10.37
N GLY A 127 -6.36 -11.97 -9.61
CA GLY A 127 -5.77 -10.77 -10.15
C GLY A 127 -5.22 -9.82 -9.10
N VAL A 128 -4.73 -8.66 -9.55
CA VAL A 128 -4.20 -7.58 -8.73
C VAL A 128 -4.95 -6.29 -9.03
N LEU A 129 -5.41 -5.60 -8.01
CA LEU A 129 -6.08 -4.30 -8.11
C LEU A 129 -5.07 -3.18 -7.81
N GLY A 130 -4.53 -2.60 -8.88
CA GLY A 130 -3.49 -1.58 -8.78
C GLY A 130 -4.01 -0.14 -8.88
N LEU A 131 -3.07 0.77 -9.05
CA LEU A 131 -3.27 2.22 -8.95
C LEU A 131 -4.15 2.80 -10.07
N SER A 132 -4.22 2.19 -11.25
CA SER A 132 -5.11 2.65 -12.31
C SER A 132 -6.59 2.65 -11.87
N TYR A 133 -6.95 1.74 -10.93
CA TYR A 133 -8.25 1.75 -10.27
C TYR A 133 -8.25 2.63 -9.01
N LEU A 134 -7.28 2.45 -8.10
CA LEU A 134 -7.29 3.05 -6.76
C LEU A 134 -7.22 4.57 -6.77
N ARG A 135 -6.47 5.17 -7.71
CA ARG A 135 -6.30 6.63 -7.85
C ARG A 135 -7.56 7.39 -8.27
N ASN A 136 -8.66 6.71 -8.55
CA ASN A 136 -9.94 7.36 -8.80
C ASN A 136 -10.61 7.84 -7.49
N PHE A 137 -10.05 7.49 -6.33
CA PHE A 137 -10.58 7.78 -5.01
C PHE A 137 -9.44 8.19 -4.07
N ASP A 138 -9.76 8.85 -2.95
CA ASP A 138 -8.89 8.77 -1.77
C ASP A 138 -9.26 7.49 -1.01
N VAL A 139 -8.25 6.71 -0.61
CA VAL A 139 -8.45 5.34 -0.13
C VAL A 139 -7.98 5.20 1.32
N ARG A 140 -8.88 4.83 2.23
CA ARG A 140 -8.51 4.46 3.60
C ARG A 140 -8.59 2.94 3.77
N ILE A 141 -7.51 2.33 4.25
CA ILE A 141 -7.44 0.92 4.65
C ILE A 141 -7.45 0.86 6.18
N ASP A 142 -8.51 0.30 6.74
CA ASP A 142 -8.69 0.15 8.20
C ASP A 142 -8.57 -1.33 8.57
N TYR A 143 -7.41 -1.72 9.09
CA TYR A 143 -7.13 -3.11 9.45
C TYR A 143 -7.92 -3.59 10.66
N ARG A 144 -8.30 -2.70 11.56
CA ARG A 144 -9.12 -3.04 12.72
C ARG A 144 -10.54 -3.40 12.30
N ARG A 145 -11.11 -2.62 11.36
CA ARG A 145 -12.46 -2.87 10.83
C ARG A 145 -12.45 -3.88 9.68
N LYS A 146 -11.27 -4.24 9.16
CA LYS A 146 -11.10 -5.03 7.93
C LYS A 146 -11.91 -4.46 6.77
N SER A 147 -11.82 -3.16 6.58
CA SER A 147 -12.61 -2.43 5.58
C SER A 147 -11.77 -1.40 4.86
N ILE A 148 -12.03 -1.25 3.58
CA ILE A 148 -11.54 -0.18 2.73
C ILE A 148 -12.65 0.84 2.60
N PHE A 149 -12.34 2.10 2.89
CA PHE A 149 -13.26 3.22 2.70
C PHE A 149 -12.77 4.02 1.50
N LEU A 150 -13.64 4.20 0.52
CA LEU A 150 -13.39 5.06 -0.63
C LEU A 150 -14.03 6.42 -0.40
N TYR A 151 -13.30 7.48 -0.69
CA TYR A 151 -13.78 8.86 -0.62
C TYR A 151 -13.65 9.51 -2.00
N GLU A 152 -14.45 10.54 -2.28
CA GLU A 152 -14.21 11.39 -3.43
C GLU A 152 -12.80 12.01 -3.35
N LEU A 153 -12.14 12.17 -4.50
CA LEU A 153 -10.78 12.71 -4.56
C LEU A 153 -10.68 14.08 -3.90
N GLY A 154 -9.84 14.19 -2.87
CA GLY A 154 -9.58 15.39 -2.08
C GLY A 154 -10.44 15.52 -0.82
N ASP A 155 -11.35 14.59 -0.57
CA ASP A 155 -12.12 14.54 0.65
C ASP A 155 -11.52 13.62 1.72
N GLY A 156 -10.67 12.68 1.33
CA GLY A 156 -10.05 11.69 2.22
C GLY A 156 -9.30 12.33 3.39
N GLN A 157 -8.59 13.43 3.18
CA GLN A 157 -7.88 14.13 4.26
C GLN A 157 -8.78 14.52 5.45
N LYS A 158 -10.08 14.72 5.23
CA LYS A 158 -11.05 15.02 6.29
C LYS A 158 -11.34 13.81 7.18
N ALA A 159 -11.02 12.60 6.69
CA ALA A 159 -11.12 11.35 7.43
C ALA A 159 -9.81 10.95 8.13
N ALA A 160 -8.75 11.75 7.96
CA ALA A 160 -7.47 11.50 8.63
C ALA A 160 -7.60 11.75 10.13
N SER A 161 -7.00 10.86 10.92
CA SER A 161 -6.86 11.05 12.37
C SER A 161 -5.82 12.13 12.67
N ASP A 162 -6.09 12.98 13.67
CA ASP A 162 -5.09 13.93 14.20
C ASP A 162 -3.85 13.25 14.79
N LYS A 163 -3.93 11.95 15.05
CA LYS A 163 -2.83 11.13 15.57
C LYS A 163 -2.01 10.46 14.46
N ALA A 164 -2.44 10.57 13.20
CA ALA A 164 -1.76 9.96 12.09
C ALA A 164 -0.47 10.70 11.76
N VAL A 165 0.58 9.95 11.49
CA VAL A 165 1.79 10.48 10.87
C VAL A 165 1.47 10.82 9.41
N LYS A 166 1.73 12.06 9.01
CA LYS A 166 1.52 12.54 7.65
C LYS A 166 2.83 12.53 6.88
N LEU A 167 2.90 11.77 5.80
CA LEU A 167 4.05 11.68 4.91
C LEU A 167 3.71 12.24 3.54
N LYS A 168 4.62 13.04 2.98
CA LYS A 168 4.50 13.48 1.58
C LYS A 168 4.77 12.29 0.67
N MET A 169 3.84 12.01 -0.24
CA MET A 169 4.05 11.04 -1.31
C MET A 169 4.65 11.73 -2.53
N ASP A 170 5.63 11.07 -3.13
CA ASP A 170 6.10 11.29 -4.49
C ASP A 170 5.75 10.06 -5.34
N TYR A 171 5.91 10.14 -6.66
CA TYR A 171 5.66 9.02 -7.55
C TYR A 171 6.89 8.72 -8.37
N ARG A 172 7.36 7.48 -8.28
CA ARG A 172 8.49 6.97 -9.03
C ARG A 172 8.11 5.66 -9.71
N LEU A 173 8.42 5.50 -10.97
CA LEU A 173 7.93 4.37 -11.77
C LEU A 173 6.40 4.18 -11.69
N GLY A 174 5.66 5.27 -11.42
CA GLY A 174 4.20 5.25 -11.31
C GLY A 174 3.64 4.87 -9.94
N VAL A 175 4.44 4.41 -8.98
CA VAL A 175 4.03 3.98 -7.64
C VAL A 175 4.33 5.01 -6.55
N PRO A 176 3.60 5.00 -5.41
CA PRO A 176 3.81 5.95 -4.32
C PRO A 176 5.11 5.66 -3.57
N VAL A 177 5.89 6.72 -3.35
CA VAL A 177 7.15 6.69 -2.62
C VAL A 177 7.10 7.72 -1.49
N VAL A 178 7.57 7.37 -0.31
CA VAL A 178 7.62 8.25 0.86
C VAL A 178 9.03 8.32 1.46
N PRO A 179 9.40 9.45 2.09
CA PRO A 179 10.65 9.55 2.84
C PRO A 179 10.52 8.84 4.19
N VAL A 180 11.54 8.05 4.54
CA VAL A 180 11.63 7.30 5.79
C VAL A 180 13.04 7.42 6.36
N GLY A 181 13.16 7.64 7.67
CA GLY A 181 14.44 7.49 8.37
C GLY A 181 14.68 6.03 8.72
N VAL A 182 15.88 5.53 8.51
CA VAL A 182 16.28 4.19 8.96
C VAL A 182 17.66 4.25 9.60
N ARG A 183 17.82 3.59 10.74
CA ARG A 183 19.15 3.38 11.34
C ARG A 183 19.55 1.93 11.20
N VAL A 184 20.74 1.75 10.66
CA VAL A 184 21.34 0.44 10.40
C VAL A 184 22.74 0.44 10.99
N ASP A 185 22.99 -0.48 11.91
CA ASP A 185 24.30 -0.65 12.56
C ASP A 185 24.89 0.66 13.11
N GLY A 186 24.03 1.43 13.80
CA GLY A 186 24.39 2.72 14.44
C GLY A 186 24.46 3.93 13.49
N VAL A 187 24.26 3.75 12.18
CA VAL A 187 24.31 4.83 11.18
C VAL A 187 22.90 5.21 10.71
N ASP A 188 22.59 6.49 10.73
CA ASP A 188 21.30 7.04 10.29
C ASP A 188 21.29 7.32 8.78
N TYR A 189 20.22 6.91 8.11
CA TYR A 189 20.00 7.15 6.70
C TYR A 189 18.60 7.75 6.49
N GLN A 190 18.47 8.62 5.48
CA GLN A 190 17.19 9.02 4.91
C GLN A 190 17.02 8.29 3.59
N VAL A 191 15.92 7.58 3.45
CA VAL A 191 15.62 6.73 2.29
C VAL A 191 14.27 7.09 1.69
N SER A 192 14.16 6.94 0.39
CA SER A 192 12.91 7.07 -0.35
C SER A 192 12.39 5.67 -0.67
N VAL A 193 11.27 5.27 -0.10
CA VAL A 193 10.78 3.89 -0.18
C VAL A 193 9.39 3.81 -0.81
N GLU A 194 9.20 2.82 -1.65
CA GLU A 194 7.91 2.43 -2.17
C GLU A 194 6.98 1.98 -1.05
N VAL A 195 5.69 2.33 -1.15
CA VAL A 195 4.63 1.87 -0.26
C VAL A 195 3.83 0.81 -0.98
N ASP A 196 4.06 -0.46 -0.63
CA ASP A 196 3.60 -1.62 -1.37
C ASP A 196 2.73 -2.56 -0.51
N THR A 197 1.40 -2.45 -0.65
CA THR A 197 0.45 -3.34 0.05
C THR A 197 0.38 -4.73 -0.58
N GLY A 198 0.88 -4.93 -1.79
CA GLY A 198 0.97 -6.23 -2.47
C GLY A 198 2.17 -7.07 -2.01
N SER A 199 3.17 -6.47 -1.37
CA SER A 199 4.33 -7.16 -0.83
C SER A 199 4.04 -7.75 0.56
N ASP A 200 4.40 -9.01 0.78
CA ASP A 200 4.37 -9.67 2.10
C ASP A 200 5.56 -9.30 2.99
N ARG A 201 6.47 -8.49 2.48
CA ARG A 201 7.71 -8.11 3.15
C ARG A 201 7.46 -7.07 4.24
N VAL A 202 8.49 -6.86 5.10
CA VAL A 202 8.51 -5.80 6.10
C VAL A 202 9.14 -4.55 5.52
N PHE A 203 10.45 -4.56 5.32
CA PHE A 203 11.20 -3.44 4.77
C PHE A 203 12.47 -3.94 4.07
N ASP A 204 12.50 -3.84 2.77
CA ASP A 204 13.67 -4.22 1.97
C ASP A 204 14.40 -2.97 1.49
N LEU A 205 15.72 -2.91 1.67
CA LEU A 205 16.60 -1.90 1.07
C LEU A 205 17.11 -2.42 -0.28
N ASN A 206 16.96 -1.63 -1.32
CA ASN A 206 17.31 -1.96 -2.69
C ASN A 206 18.83 -2.13 -2.88
N THR A 207 19.22 -2.99 -3.81
CA THR A 207 20.63 -3.34 -4.09
C THR A 207 21.54 -2.13 -4.31
N PRO A 208 21.17 -1.08 -5.08
CA PRO A 208 22.03 0.08 -5.26
C PRO A 208 22.30 0.84 -3.96
N PHE A 209 21.25 1.01 -3.12
CA PHE A 209 21.40 1.65 -1.81
C PHE A 209 22.31 0.83 -0.90
N VAL A 210 22.08 -0.49 -0.82
CA VAL A 210 22.86 -1.42 -0.02
C VAL A 210 24.36 -1.40 -0.42
N ARG A 211 24.65 -1.41 -1.71
CA ARG A 211 26.04 -1.37 -2.24
C ARG A 211 26.71 -0.02 -1.98
N ARG A 212 26.03 1.08 -2.29
CA ARG A 212 26.54 2.46 -2.11
C ARG A 212 26.95 2.73 -0.67
N ASN A 213 26.23 2.17 0.29
CA ASN A 213 26.48 2.32 1.71
C ASN A 213 27.25 1.16 2.35
N SER A 214 27.74 0.18 1.54
CA SER A 214 28.52 -0.96 2.00
C SER A 214 27.85 -1.75 3.13
N LEU A 215 26.53 -1.96 3.07
CA LEU A 215 25.75 -2.58 4.15
C LEU A 215 25.91 -4.10 4.21
N LEU A 216 26.31 -4.76 3.11
CA LEU A 216 26.55 -6.21 3.11
C LEU A 216 27.70 -6.56 4.04
N GLY A 217 27.46 -7.49 4.97
CA GLY A 217 28.47 -7.95 5.94
C GLY A 217 28.60 -7.09 7.20
N THR A 218 27.88 -5.96 7.33
CA THR A 218 27.82 -5.17 8.59
C THR A 218 27.13 -5.94 9.70
N GLN A 219 26.13 -6.76 9.33
CA GLN A 219 25.40 -7.63 10.25
C GLN A 219 25.42 -9.08 9.75
N LYS A 220 25.37 -10.04 10.67
CA LYS A 220 25.08 -11.43 10.33
C LYS A 220 23.58 -11.57 10.05
N PRO A 221 23.16 -11.96 8.85
CA PRO A 221 21.74 -12.19 8.57
C PRO A 221 21.17 -13.29 9.48
N PHE A 222 19.96 -13.06 10.01
CA PHE A 222 19.25 -14.10 10.77
C PHE A 222 18.57 -15.12 9.84
N ALA A 223 18.31 -14.74 8.58
CA ALA A 223 17.80 -15.61 7.53
C ALA A 223 18.19 -15.08 6.15
N ILE A 224 18.24 -15.98 5.17
CA ILE A 224 18.31 -15.64 3.75
C ILE A 224 16.96 -16.04 3.14
N SER A 225 16.29 -15.10 2.47
CA SER A 225 15.08 -15.37 1.71
C SER A 225 15.32 -15.11 0.23
N ARG A 226 14.47 -15.70 -0.61
CA ARG A 226 14.44 -15.42 -2.05
C ARG A 226 13.22 -14.58 -2.35
N ILE A 227 13.35 -13.69 -3.32
CA ILE A 227 12.25 -12.90 -3.82
C ILE A 227 11.64 -13.61 -5.03
N ALA A 228 10.31 -13.70 -5.04
CA ALA A 228 9.56 -14.08 -6.22
C ALA A 228 9.06 -12.79 -6.90
N GLY A 229 9.45 -12.57 -8.16
CA GLY A 229 8.86 -11.55 -9.02
C GLY A 229 7.58 -12.08 -9.67
N THR A 230 7.05 -11.29 -10.60
CA THR A 230 5.81 -11.67 -11.32
C THR A 230 5.97 -12.92 -12.20
N VAL A 231 7.14 -13.14 -12.77
CA VAL A 231 7.41 -14.26 -13.71
C VAL A 231 8.64 -15.07 -13.35
N LYS A 232 9.65 -14.47 -12.71
CA LYS A 232 10.89 -15.16 -12.30
C LYS A 232 10.98 -15.28 -10.79
N GLU A 233 11.42 -16.45 -10.34
CA GLU A 233 11.99 -16.60 -9.00
C GLU A 233 13.49 -16.26 -9.08
N GLY A 234 13.99 -15.53 -8.10
CA GLY A 234 15.42 -15.26 -8.01
C GLY A 234 15.74 -14.00 -7.23
N GLY A 235 17.04 -13.87 -6.92
CA GLY A 235 17.57 -12.82 -6.08
C GLY A 235 17.47 -13.19 -4.58
N GLU A 236 18.48 -12.79 -3.86
CA GLU A 236 18.59 -13.05 -2.42
C GLU A 236 18.38 -11.79 -1.62
N LEU A 237 17.72 -11.95 -0.48
CA LEU A 237 17.53 -10.95 0.54
C LEU A 237 18.19 -11.42 1.82
N GLN A 238 19.16 -10.66 2.31
CA GLN A 238 19.80 -10.90 3.61
C GLN A 238 18.95 -10.24 4.69
N ASN A 239 18.17 -11.06 5.42
CA ASN A 239 17.29 -10.55 6.47
C ASN A 239 18.10 -10.20 7.72
N VAL A 240 17.98 -8.94 8.15
CA VAL A 240 18.70 -8.33 9.28
C VAL A 240 17.73 -7.55 10.17
N TYR A 241 18.22 -6.94 11.24
CA TYR A 241 17.43 -6.00 12.02
C TYR A 241 17.96 -4.58 11.82
N PHE A 242 17.06 -3.66 11.46
CA PHE A 242 17.34 -2.23 11.57
C PHE A 242 17.18 -1.80 13.02
N ASP A 243 18.06 -0.92 13.51
CA ASP A 243 18.00 -0.44 14.89
C ASP A 243 16.66 0.26 15.15
N TRP A 244 16.25 1.11 14.20
CA TRP A 244 14.93 1.71 14.14
C TRP A 244 14.53 2.19 12.75
N VAL A 245 13.22 2.40 12.60
CA VAL A 245 12.59 3.06 11.45
C VAL A 245 11.82 4.26 11.97
N THR A 246 12.02 5.43 11.35
CA THR A 246 11.36 6.68 11.72
C THR A 246 10.45 7.14 10.59
N LEU A 247 9.17 7.36 10.91
CA LEU A 247 8.15 7.87 10.00
C LEU A 247 7.85 9.33 10.33
N GLY A 248 8.20 10.24 9.43
CA GLY A 248 8.15 11.67 9.69
C GLY A 248 8.97 12.05 10.94
N ASP A 249 8.54 13.11 11.63
CA ASP A 249 9.19 13.56 12.85
C ASP A 249 8.52 12.99 14.13
N ALA A 250 7.51 12.14 13.95
CA ALA A 250 6.57 11.81 15.02
C ALA A 250 6.67 10.38 15.56
N LEU A 251 7.14 9.42 14.78
CA LEU A 251 7.10 8.02 15.18
C LEU A 251 8.39 7.27 14.85
N THR A 252 9.04 6.75 15.88
CA THR A 252 10.21 5.87 15.74
C THR A 252 9.87 4.49 16.29
N LEU A 253 10.08 3.47 15.46
CA LEU A 253 9.86 2.06 15.78
C LEU A 253 11.19 1.34 15.90
N PRO A 254 11.52 0.79 17.08
CA PRO A 254 12.81 0.13 17.29
C PRO A 254 12.80 -1.31 16.77
N ARG A 255 13.98 -1.81 16.41
CA ARG A 255 14.27 -3.20 16.08
C ARG A 255 13.32 -3.76 15.00
N ILE A 256 13.30 -3.12 13.86
CA ILE A 256 12.46 -3.53 12.74
C ILE A 256 13.20 -4.57 11.90
N PRO A 257 12.59 -5.75 11.62
CA PRO A 257 13.13 -6.66 10.63
C PRO A 257 13.17 -5.99 9.25
N GLY A 258 14.30 -6.10 8.59
CA GLY A 258 14.48 -5.57 7.25
C GLY A 258 15.33 -6.53 6.43
N ALA A 259 15.60 -6.18 5.20
CA ALA A 259 16.49 -6.96 4.37
C ALA A 259 17.39 -6.10 3.49
N PHE A 260 18.59 -6.60 3.23
CA PHE A 260 19.50 -6.09 2.20
C PHE A 260 19.30 -6.89 0.93
N SER A 261 18.86 -6.23 -0.13
CA SER A 261 18.72 -6.88 -1.44
C SER A 261 20.07 -7.06 -2.13
N THR A 262 20.20 -8.18 -2.82
CA THR A 262 21.31 -8.46 -3.75
C THR A 262 20.82 -8.70 -5.18
N VAL A 263 19.55 -8.42 -5.43
CA VAL A 263 18.88 -8.55 -6.73
C VAL A 263 19.54 -7.64 -7.76
N THR A 264 19.66 -8.10 -9.00
CA THR A 264 20.40 -7.42 -10.08
C THR A 264 19.53 -6.90 -11.22
N GLU A 265 18.23 -7.20 -11.20
CA GLU A 265 17.24 -6.76 -12.21
C GLU A 265 15.96 -6.30 -11.52
N GLY A 266 15.10 -5.57 -12.22
CA GLY A 266 13.80 -5.10 -11.72
C GLY A 266 13.88 -3.94 -10.72
N VAL A 267 12.78 -3.71 -10.02
CA VAL A 267 12.61 -2.56 -9.10
C VAL A 267 13.66 -2.55 -7.99
N GLN A 268 13.98 -3.72 -7.42
CA GLN A 268 14.98 -3.81 -6.34
C GLN A 268 16.44 -3.62 -6.80
N ALA A 269 16.69 -3.60 -8.10
CA ALA A 269 17.99 -3.23 -8.69
C ALA A 269 18.01 -1.78 -9.21
N SER A 270 16.90 -1.05 -9.11
CA SER A 270 16.76 0.33 -9.59
C SER A 270 17.33 1.33 -8.59
N GLU A 271 17.97 2.40 -9.12
CA GLU A 271 18.41 3.54 -8.33
C GLU A 271 17.29 4.58 -8.08
N VAL A 272 16.12 4.36 -8.66
CA VAL A 272 15.00 5.31 -8.62
C VAL A 272 14.43 5.44 -7.21
N MET A 273 14.48 4.38 -6.41
CA MET A 273 14.08 4.34 -5.01
C MET A 273 15.04 3.50 -4.19
N ASP A 274 15.12 3.77 -2.87
CA ASP A 274 16.10 3.14 -1.98
C ASP A 274 15.59 1.85 -1.35
N GLY A 275 14.28 1.57 -1.40
CA GLY A 275 13.70 0.38 -0.79
C GLY A 275 12.18 0.27 -0.95
N VAL A 276 11.61 -0.74 -0.28
CA VAL A 276 10.18 -1.06 -0.29
C VAL A 276 9.67 -1.31 1.13
N LEU A 277 8.60 -0.63 1.52
CA LEU A 277 7.80 -0.93 2.71
C LEU A 277 6.63 -1.83 2.31
N GLY A 278 6.71 -3.10 2.70
CA GLY A 278 5.67 -4.07 2.40
C GLY A 278 4.54 -4.10 3.44
N ASN A 279 3.49 -4.85 3.10
CA ASN A 279 2.28 -4.87 3.92
C ASN A 279 2.47 -5.52 5.29
N ASN A 280 3.49 -6.36 5.47
CA ASN A 280 3.83 -6.85 6.80
C ASN A 280 4.27 -5.73 7.75
N PHE A 281 4.83 -4.62 7.25
CA PHE A 281 5.05 -3.39 8.02
C PHE A 281 3.78 -2.54 8.06
N LEU A 282 3.18 -2.27 6.91
CA LEU A 282 2.09 -1.32 6.72
C LEU A 282 0.80 -1.70 7.47
N GLN A 283 0.50 -3.00 7.66
CA GLN A 283 -0.68 -3.45 8.41
C GLN A 283 -0.72 -3.02 9.88
N ARG A 284 0.38 -2.47 10.41
CA ARG A 284 0.44 -1.90 11.78
C ARG A 284 -0.19 -0.53 11.88
N PHE A 285 -0.64 -0.01 10.74
CA PHE A 285 -1.26 1.30 10.60
C PHE A 285 -2.58 1.17 9.87
N ASN A 286 -3.59 1.93 10.30
CA ASN A 286 -4.65 2.30 9.41
C ASN A 286 -4.07 3.35 8.46
N GLN A 287 -4.22 3.13 7.16
CA GLN A 287 -3.58 3.91 6.10
C GLN A 287 -4.65 4.77 5.41
N LEU A 288 -4.32 6.01 5.07
CA LEU A 288 -5.13 6.83 4.20
C LEU A 288 -4.25 7.41 3.11
N TYR A 289 -4.53 7.04 1.89
CA TYR A 289 -3.93 7.57 0.67
C TYR A 289 -4.77 8.73 0.15
N ASP A 290 -4.29 9.95 0.33
CA ASP A 290 -4.85 11.16 -0.26
C ASP A 290 -4.15 11.37 -1.60
N PHE A 291 -4.66 10.71 -2.63
CA PHE A 291 -4.04 10.72 -3.95
C PHE A 291 -4.10 12.09 -4.62
N LYS A 292 -5.12 12.89 -4.30
CA LYS A 292 -5.24 14.25 -4.87
C LYS A 292 -4.18 15.21 -4.37
N ASN A 293 -3.87 15.15 -3.07
CA ASN A 293 -2.92 16.07 -2.45
C ASN A 293 -1.52 15.45 -2.27
N ASN A 294 -1.37 14.17 -2.62
CA ASN A 294 -0.14 13.39 -2.51
C ASN A 294 0.36 13.28 -1.06
N PHE A 295 -0.50 12.79 -0.17
CA PHE A 295 -0.14 12.49 1.22
C PHE A 295 -0.58 11.09 1.62
N LEU A 296 0.28 10.40 2.37
CA LEU A 296 -0.03 9.19 3.10
C LEU A 296 -0.16 9.53 4.58
N TYR A 297 -1.28 9.12 5.19
CA TYR A 297 -1.50 9.22 6.63
C TYR A 297 -1.45 7.82 7.23
N LEU A 298 -0.61 7.64 8.24
CA LEU A 298 -0.39 6.37 8.94
C LEU A 298 -0.81 6.54 10.42
N GLU A 299 -1.93 5.93 10.80
CA GLU A 299 -2.42 5.90 12.16
C GLU A 299 -2.11 4.54 12.79
N VAL A 300 -1.35 4.54 13.88
CA VAL A 300 -1.03 3.31 14.63
C VAL A 300 -2.31 2.58 15.03
N ASN A 301 -2.35 1.27 14.78
CA ASN A 301 -3.47 0.41 15.17
C ASN A 301 -3.04 -0.70 16.16
N ASP A 302 -3.98 -1.56 16.53
CA ASP A 302 -3.79 -2.63 17.52
C ASP A 302 -2.85 -3.77 17.05
N ARG A 303 -2.47 -3.77 15.77
CA ARG A 303 -1.50 -4.73 15.22
C ARG A 303 -0.04 -4.30 15.41
N LEU A 304 0.22 -3.13 16.01
CA LEU A 304 1.59 -2.61 16.19
C LEU A 304 2.53 -3.64 16.80
N TYR A 305 2.04 -4.38 17.79
CA TYR A 305 2.83 -5.38 18.53
C TYR A 305 2.69 -6.81 18.00
N THR A 306 2.00 -7.02 16.87
CA THR A 306 1.92 -8.34 16.23
C THR A 306 3.32 -8.76 15.78
N PRO A 307 3.77 -10.01 16.02
CA PRO A 307 5.05 -10.49 15.52
C PRO A 307 5.18 -10.30 14.00
N PHE A 308 6.37 -9.95 13.52
CA PHE A 308 6.63 -9.81 12.08
C PHE A 308 6.75 -11.17 11.37
N TYR A 309 7.22 -12.21 12.09
CA TYR A 309 7.52 -13.53 11.54
C TYR A 309 6.96 -14.65 12.43
N ASP A 310 5.66 -14.59 12.75
CA ASP A 310 4.97 -15.63 13.50
C ASP A 310 4.93 -16.98 12.76
N PHE A 311 5.00 -16.96 11.41
CA PHE A 311 5.05 -18.14 10.56
C PHE A 311 6.40 -18.88 10.60
N LEU A 312 7.49 -18.26 11.06
CA LEU A 312 8.79 -18.91 11.20
C LEU A 312 8.90 -19.77 12.48
N VAL A 313 7.92 -19.71 13.35
CA VAL A 313 7.94 -20.36 14.69
C VAL A 313 7.07 -21.61 14.71
N ARG A 314 6.52 -22.03 13.60
CA ARG A 314 5.65 -23.22 13.47
C ARG A 314 6.40 -24.48 13.10
#